data_47adef3a6bb42f3a6ed07edf51285162
#
_entry.id   47adef3a6bb42f3a6ed07edf51285162
#
_cell.length_a   1.000
_cell.length_b   1.000
_cell.length_c   1.000
_cell.angle_alpha   90.00
_cell.angle_beta   90.00
_cell.angle_gamma   90.00
#
_symmetry.space_group_name_H-M   'P 1'
#
loop_
_entity.id
_entity.type
_entity.pdbx_description
1 polymer ?
#
loop_
_entity_poly.entity_id
_entity_poly.type
_entity_poly.pdbx_seq_one_letter_code
_entity_poly.pdbx_strand_id
1 'polypeptide(L)'
;MSRTRQQEDSMAKIKPKFYGVAKDGKIIFNDREMFDQHVAQFKDGQEIEMTVERRWRRRSQKAPGETTNFNGYYWGVIVKTIADTLGYIGREDYDMISDWVQINIGNFKVMPDGKKVAGQTHTMSGGEFSEMCSRARMWANIPGNVCEKGLFLPEPHQVEY
;
A
#
# COMPACT_ATOMS: atom_id res chain seq x y z
N MET A 1 22.43 46.92 1.17
CA MET A 1 20.99 46.60 0.98
C MET A 1 20.64 45.45 1.89
N SER A 2 19.92 45.76 2.94
CA SER A 2 19.52 44.79 3.96
C SER A 2 18.41 43.88 3.40
N ARG A 3 18.70 42.64 3.12
CA ARG A 3 17.67 41.62 2.92
C ARG A 3 16.96 41.42 4.24
N THR A 4 15.70 41.78 4.25
CA THR A 4 14.83 41.75 5.42
C THR A 4 14.75 40.35 6.00
N ARG A 5 14.98 40.21 7.31
CA ARG A 5 14.81 39.00 8.15
C ARG A 5 13.49 38.25 7.94
N GLN A 6 12.53 38.84 7.24
CA GLN A 6 11.21 38.24 6.94
C GLN A 6 11.21 37.27 5.77
N GLN A 7 12.27 37.20 4.94
CA GLN A 7 12.35 36.22 3.85
C GLN A 7 13.00 34.89 4.25
N GLU A 8 13.66 34.83 5.41
CA GLU A 8 14.23 33.57 5.92
C GLU A 8 13.22 32.68 6.67
N ASP A 9 12.09 33.23 7.13
CA ASP A 9 11.08 32.49 7.88
C ASP A 9 10.03 31.78 7.01
N SER A 10 10.02 31.98 5.71
CA SER A 10 8.97 31.42 4.84
C SER A 10 9.39 30.16 4.07
N MET A 11 10.60 29.70 4.17
CA MET A 11 10.93 28.33 3.77
C MET A 11 10.41 27.40 4.83
N ALA A 12 9.28 26.74 4.54
CA ALA A 12 8.78 25.65 5.37
C ALA A 12 9.95 24.73 5.70
N LYS A 13 10.42 24.76 6.96
CA LYS A 13 11.53 23.93 7.41
C LYS A 13 11.07 22.49 7.20
N ILE A 14 11.51 21.88 6.10
CA ILE A 14 11.26 20.48 5.83
C ILE A 14 11.93 19.71 6.97
N LYS A 15 11.11 19.14 7.84
CA LYS A 15 11.60 18.29 8.93
C LYS A 15 11.99 16.94 8.32
N PRO A 16 13.27 16.57 8.29
CA PRO A 16 13.68 15.30 7.75
C PRO A 16 13.08 14.16 8.60
N LYS A 17 12.64 13.10 7.95
CA LYS A 17 12.14 11.90 8.61
C LYS A 17 13.17 10.79 8.46
N PHE A 18 13.55 10.20 9.59
CA PHE A 18 14.45 9.06 9.63
C PHE A 18 13.66 7.80 9.91
N TYR A 19 13.99 6.73 9.23
CA TYR A 19 13.31 5.45 9.34
C TYR A 19 14.26 4.40 9.88
N GLY A 20 13.71 3.44 10.60
CA GLY A 20 14.47 2.35 11.15
C GLY A 20 13.56 1.22 11.64
N VAL A 21 14.16 0.20 12.18
CA VAL A 21 13.48 -0.93 12.81
C VAL A 21 13.80 -0.97 14.29
N ALA A 22 12.82 -1.32 15.11
CA ALA A 22 13.04 -1.61 16.51
C ALA A 22 13.52 -3.06 16.66
N LYS A 23 14.66 -3.25 17.30
CA LYS A 23 15.22 -4.56 17.60
C LYS A 23 15.91 -4.51 18.96
N ASP A 24 15.59 -5.44 19.83
CA ASP A 24 16.18 -5.56 21.16
C ASP A 24 16.16 -4.25 21.99
N GLY A 25 15.04 -3.51 21.92
CA GLY A 25 14.87 -2.23 22.59
C GLY A 25 15.68 -1.07 22.01
N LYS A 26 16.29 -1.24 20.86
CA LYS A 26 17.09 -0.22 20.15
C LYS A 26 16.49 0.10 18.79
N ILE A 27 16.79 1.30 18.29
CA ILE A 27 16.44 1.70 16.92
C ILE A 27 17.65 1.41 16.04
N ILE A 28 17.44 0.60 14.99
CA ILE A 28 18.40 0.40 13.92
C ILE A 28 17.92 1.26 12.74
N PHE A 29 18.63 2.35 12.46
CA PHE A 29 18.30 3.24 11.35
C PHE A 29 18.59 2.59 10.00
N ASN A 30 17.73 2.81 9.02
CA ASN A 30 17.97 2.36 7.64
C ASN A 30 19.15 3.09 7.01
N ASP A 31 19.33 4.37 7.37
CA ASP A 31 20.45 5.21 6.97
C ASP A 31 21.00 5.93 8.20
N ARG A 32 21.93 5.27 8.86
CA ARG A 32 22.57 5.79 10.06
C ARG A 32 23.44 7.00 9.78
N GLU A 33 24.12 7.00 8.66
CA GLU A 33 25.03 8.09 8.27
C GLU A 33 24.26 9.40 8.05
N MET A 34 23.13 9.34 7.33
CA MET A 34 22.27 10.50 7.13
C MET A 34 21.72 11.03 8.47
N PHE A 35 21.34 10.16 9.39
CA PHE A 35 20.89 10.56 10.72
C PHE A 35 22.00 11.27 11.50
N ASP A 36 23.21 10.71 11.51
CA ASP A 36 24.37 11.28 12.23
C ASP A 36 24.78 12.63 11.60
N GLN A 37 24.76 12.78 10.27
CA GLN A 37 25.01 14.05 9.58
C GLN A 37 23.94 15.11 9.98
N HIS A 38 22.69 14.73 10.13
CA HIS A 38 21.64 15.65 10.56
C HIS A 38 21.85 16.09 12.00
N VAL A 39 22.21 15.17 12.90
CA VAL A 39 22.47 15.48 14.31
C VAL A 39 23.69 16.38 14.45
N ALA A 40 24.71 16.19 13.61
CA ALA A 40 25.92 17.03 13.63
C ALA A 40 25.67 18.52 13.28
N GLN A 41 24.50 18.87 12.75
CA GLN A 41 24.12 20.26 12.48
C GLN A 41 23.67 21.03 13.73
N PHE A 42 23.35 20.32 14.81
CA PHE A 42 22.96 20.93 16.08
C PHE A 42 24.20 21.38 16.85
N LYS A 43 24.05 22.45 17.63
CA LYS A 43 25.13 22.94 18.50
C LYS A 43 25.29 22.02 19.71
N ASP A 44 26.51 21.89 20.19
CA ASP A 44 26.77 21.15 21.42
C ASP A 44 25.95 21.71 22.58
N GLY A 45 25.27 20.79 23.32
CA GLY A 45 24.37 21.15 24.41
C GLY A 45 22.99 21.65 23.98
N GLN A 46 22.67 21.67 22.68
CA GLN A 46 21.34 22.03 22.19
C GLN A 46 20.33 20.94 22.56
N GLU A 47 19.24 21.32 23.20
CA GLU A 47 18.11 20.41 23.42
C GLU A 47 17.43 20.05 22.10
N ILE A 48 17.17 18.77 21.90
CA ILE A 48 16.47 18.24 20.75
C ILE A 48 15.29 17.40 21.19
N GLU A 49 14.22 17.42 20.42
CA GLU A 49 13.05 16.56 20.59
C GLU A 49 12.97 15.55 19.44
N MET A 50 12.76 14.29 19.78
CA MET A 50 12.59 13.22 18.79
C MET A 50 11.33 12.43 19.11
N THR A 51 10.46 12.32 18.10
CA THR A 51 9.26 11.48 18.21
C THR A 51 9.46 10.17 17.45
N VAL A 52 9.14 9.07 18.12
CA VAL A 52 9.20 7.72 17.53
C VAL A 52 7.80 7.20 17.36
N GLU A 53 7.43 6.95 16.11
CA GLU A 53 6.10 6.48 15.74
C GLU A 53 6.18 5.18 14.97
N ARG A 54 5.15 4.33 15.11
CA ARG A 54 5.01 3.15 14.27
C ARG A 54 4.77 3.60 12.82
N ARG A 55 5.63 3.17 11.90
CA ARG A 55 5.45 3.46 10.48
C ARG A 55 4.41 2.54 9.86
N TRP A 56 3.32 3.13 9.40
CA TRP A 56 2.35 2.45 8.57
C TRP A 56 2.74 2.62 7.10
N ARG A 57 3.09 1.53 6.44
CA ARG A 57 3.36 1.55 5.01
C ARG A 57 2.07 1.39 4.23
N ARG A 58 1.93 2.16 3.16
CA ARG A 58 0.90 1.88 2.17
C ARG A 58 1.24 0.55 1.49
N ARG A 59 0.22 -0.25 1.16
CA ARG A 59 0.42 -1.54 0.47
C ARG A 59 1.08 -1.41 -0.91
N SER A 60 0.98 -0.24 -1.54
CA SER A 60 1.72 0.11 -2.75
C SER A 60 3.23 0.34 -2.53
N GLN A 61 3.68 0.44 -1.29
CA GLN A 61 5.09 0.64 -0.97
C GLN A 61 5.71 -0.70 -0.59
N LYS A 62 6.74 -1.10 -1.35
CA LYS A 62 7.54 -2.28 -1.02
C LYS A 62 8.28 -2.08 0.29
N ALA A 63 8.32 -3.09 1.14
CA ALA A 63 9.24 -3.13 2.27
C ALA A 63 10.67 -3.40 1.78
N PRO A 64 11.73 -3.03 2.54
CA PRO A 64 13.07 -3.50 2.25
C PRO A 64 13.09 -5.03 2.14
N GLY A 65 13.57 -5.55 1.01
CA GLY A 65 13.58 -6.98 0.71
C GLY A 65 12.30 -7.56 0.12
N GLU A 66 11.20 -6.81 0.06
CA GLU A 66 10.00 -7.23 -0.66
C GLU A 66 10.16 -7.03 -2.17
N THR A 67 9.84 -8.06 -2.93
CA THR A 67 9.87 -8.03 -4.39
C THR A 67 8.50 -7.75 -5.01
N THR A 68 7.41 -7.90 -4.24
CA THR A 68 6.04 -7.86 -4.72
C THR A 68 5.27 -6.65 -4.19
N ASN A 69 4.69 -5.88 -5.08
CA ASN A 69 3.72 -4.84 -4.79
C ASN A 69 2.30 -5.38 -5.00
N PHE A 70 1.72 -5.99 -3.96
CA PHE A 70 0.39 -6.62 -4.06
C PHE A 70 -0.74 -5.63 -4.39
N ASN A 71 -0.61 -4.36 -4.03
CA ASN A 71 -1.63 -3.37 -4.40
C ASN A 71 -1.60 -3.10 -5.91
N GLY A 72 -0.42 -2.94 -6.49
CA GLY A 72 -0.25 -2.84 -7.96
C GLY A 72 -0.72 -4.10 -8.68
N TYR A 73 -0.39 -5.28 -8.14
CA TYR A 73 -0.85 -6.56 -8.68
C TYR A 73 -2.38 -6.69 -8.64
N TYR A 74 -3.01 -6.37 -7.53
CA TYR A 74 -4.46 -6.45 -7.40
C TYR A 74 -5.18 -5.56 -8.43
N TRP A 75 -4.83 -4.28 -8.49
CA TRP A 75 -5.48 -3.33 -9.39
C TRP A 75 -5.04 -3.46 -10.85
N GLY A 76 -3.73 -3.64 -11.07
CA GLY A 76 -3.15 -3.67 -12.42
C GLY A 76 -3.26 -5.01 -13.13
N VAL A 77 -3.41 -6.11 -12.40
CA VAL A 77 -3.51 -7.45 -12.98
C VAL A 77 -4.88 -8.06 -12.72
N ILE A 78 -5.29 -8.24 -11.46
CA ILE A 78 -6.53 -8.96 -11.13
C ILE A 78 -7.76 -8.16 -11.62
N VAL A 79 -7.98 -6.98 -11.04
CA VAL A 79 -9.18 -6.18 -11.32
C VAL A 79 -9.24 -5.77 -12.78
N LYS A 80 -8.12 -5.26 -13.32
CA LYS A 80 -8.05 -4.83 -14.71
C LYS A 80 -8.34 -5.97 -15.68
N THR A 81 -7.72 -7.13 -15.53
CA THR A 81 -7.93 -8.27 -16.44
C THR A 81 -9.36 -8.80 -16.37
N ILE A 82 -9.96 -8.85 -15.18
CA ILE A 82 -11.36 -9.22 -15.02
C ILE A 82 -12.27 -8.20 -15.70
N ALA A 83 -12.04 -6.91 -15.47
CA ALA A 83 -12.81 -5.83 -16.09
C ALA A 83 -12.72 -5.88 -17.63
N ASP A 84 -11.51 -6.00 -18.16
CA ASP A 84 -11.27 -6.09 -19.61
C ASP A 84 -11.97 -7.32 -20.21
N THR A 85 -11.94 -8.47 -19.51
CA THR A 85 -12.60 -9.70 -19.95
C THR A 85 -14.12 -9.55 -20.00
N LEU A 86 -14.70 -8.77 -19.07
CA LEU A 86 -16.13 -8.49 -19.00
C LEU A 86 -16.57 -7.31 -19.86
N GLY A 87 -15.63 -6.60 -20.53
CA GLY A 87 -15.91 -5.46 -21.39
C GLY A 87 -16.05 -4.12 -20.69
N TYR A 88 -15.59 -4.01 -19.46
CA TYR A 88 -15.55 -2.76 -18.70
C TYR A 88 -14.21 -2.04 -18.90
N ILE A 89 -14.23 -0.81 -19.41
CA ILE A 89 -13.01 -0.11 -19.83
C ILE A 89 -12.68 1.11 -18.95
N GLY A 90 -13.63 1.60 -18.15
CA GLY A 90 -13.49 2.81 -17.35
C GLY A 90 -12.84 2.55 -15.98
N ARG A 91 -12.05 3.53 -15.50
CA ARG A 91 -11.46 3.45 -14.15
C ARG A 91 -12.55 3.39 -13.05
N GLU A 92 -13.69 4.03 -13.29
CA GLU A 92 -14.86 4.00 -12.40
C GLU A 92 -15.46 2.59 -12.29
N ASP A 93 -15.35 1.80 -13.36
CA ASP A 93 -15.81 0.42 -13.37
C ASP A 93 -14.93 -0.49 -12.52
N TYR A 94 -13.66 -0.14 -12.31
CA TYR A 94 -12.73 -0.97 -11.54
C TYR A 94 -13.11 -1.08 -10.06
N ASP A 95 -13.64 -0.02 -9.48
CA ASP A 95 -14.14 -0.06 -8.10
C ASP A 95 -15.33 -1.01 -7.98
N MET A 96 -16.25 -0.96 -8.93
CA MET A 96 -17.40 -1.86 -9.01
C MET A 96 -16.95 -3.33 -9.21
N ILE A 97 -16.00 -3.57 -10.10
CA ILE A 97 -15.45 -4.92 -10.33
C ILE A 97 -14.72 -5.42 -9.09
N SER A 98 -13.94 -4.56 -8.42
CA SER A 98 -13.28 -4.90 -7.15
C SER A 98 -14.29 -5.31 -6.07
N ASP A 99 -15.35 -4.54 -5.90
CA ASP A 99 -16.41 -4.86 -4.93
C ASP A 99 -17.08 -6.20 -5.26
N TRP A 100 -17.39 -6.42 -6.52
CA TRP A 100 -17.98 -7.67 -6.99
C TRP A 100 -17.04 -8.87 -6.73
N VAL A 101 -15.77 -8.75 -7.03
CA VAL A 101 -14.76 -9.79 -6.75
C VAL A 101 -14.69 -10.07 -5.25
N GLN A 102 -14.56 -9.03 -4.42
CA GLN A 102 -14.47 -9.17 -2.97
C GLN A 102 -15.67 -9.88 -2.36
N ILE A 103 -16.88 -9.54 -2.80
CA ILE A 103 -18.10 -10.20 -2.34
C ILE A 103 -18.06 -11.68 -2.71
N ASN A 104 -17.65 -12.03 -3.91
CA ASN A 104 -17.63 -13.41 -4.38
C ASN A 104 -16.54 -14.28 -3.72
N ILE A 105 -15.45 -13.70 -3.28
CA ILE A 105 -14.39 -14.43 -2.57
C ILE A 105 -14.60 -14.46 -1.04
N GLY A 106 -15.71 -13.94 -0.55
CA GLY A 106 -16.07 -13.97 0.87
C GLY A 106 -15.53 -12.79 1.69
N ASN A 107 -14.95 -11.76 1.05
CA ASN A 107 -14.51 -10.54 1.73
C ASN A 107 -15.62 -9.48 1.71
N PHE A 108 -16.63 -9.67 2.54
CA PHE A 108 -17.79 -8.78 2.63
C PHE A 108 -18.34 -8.68 4.05
N LYS A 109 -19.11 -7.63 4.28
CA LYS A 109 -19.96 -7.46 5.46
C LYS A 109 -21.43 -7.55 5.04
N VAL A 110 -22.26 -8.10 5.91
CA VAL A 110 -23.70 -8.13 5.72
C VAL A 110 -24.32 -6.94 6.47
N MET A 111 -25.05 -6.12 5.75
CA MET A 111 -25.78 -4.99 6.32
C MET A 111 -27.06 -5.46 7.02
N PRO A 112 -27.69 -4.65 7.90
CA PRO A 112 -28.93 -5.02 8.58
C PRO A 112 -30.08 -5.36 7.63
N ASP A 113 -30.06 -4.83 6.40
CA ASP A 113 -31.05 -5.14 5.34
C ASP A 113 -30.72 -6.41 4.55
N GLY A 114 -29.67 -7.15 4.94
CA GLY A 114 -29.20 -8.37 4.27
C GLY A 114 -28.30 -8.15 3.05
N LYS A 115 -28.04 -6.90 2.64
CA LYS A 115 -27.13 -6.62 1.54
C LYS A 115 -25.69 -6.92 1.92
N LYS A 116 -24.96 -7.48 0.96
CA LYS A 116 -23.52 -7.67 1.08
C LYS A 116 -22.80 -6.44 0.55
N VAL A 117 -21.85 -5.95 1.33
CA VAL A 117 -20.97 -4.84 0.97
C VAL A 117 -19.53 -5.32 1.04
N ALA A 118 -18.75 -5.00 0.03
CA ALA A 118 -17.35 -5.37 -0.03
C ALA A 118 -16.59 -4.91 1.23
N GLY A 119 -15.67 -5.73 1.69
CA GLY A 119 -14.84 -5.44 2.86
C GLY A 119 -13.85 -4.32 2.58
N GLN A 120 -13.39 -3.68 3.64
CA GLN A 120 -12.40 -2.60 3.55
C GLN A 120 -11.00 -3.19 3.43
N THR A 121 -10.40 -3.08 2.24
CA THR A 121 -9.05 -3.61 2.00
C THR A 121 -7.95 -2.81 2.65
N HIS A 122 -8.18 -1.52 2.94
CA HIS A 122 -7.18 -0.65 3.55
C HIS A 122 -6.84 -1.01 5.00
N THR A 123 -7.68 -1.79 5.67
CA THR A 123 -7.44 -2.28 7.04
C THR A 123 -6.71 -3.61 7.08
N MET A 124 -6.52 -4.28 5.94
CA MET A 124 -5.84 -5.56 5.85
C MET A 124 -4.34 -5.42 6.07
N SER A 125 -3.74 -6.39 6.76
CA SER A 125 -2.29 -6.59 6.76
C SER A 125 -1.78 -7.01 5.38
N GLY A 126 -0.46 -6.95 5.16
CA GLY A 126 0.15 -7.41 3.90
C GLY A 126 -0.15 -8.89 3.62
N GLY A 127 -0.13 -9.74 4.66
CA GLY A 127 -0.45 -11.16 4.54
C GLY A 127 -1.91 -11.42 4.17
N GLU A 128 -2.85 -10.76 4.83
CA GLU A 128 -4.29 -10.86 4.53
C GLU A 128 -4.60 -10.37 3.10
N PHE A 129 -3.94 -9.31 2.66
CA PHE A 129 -4.12 -8.79 1.31
C PHE A 129 -3.53 -9.73 0.24
N SER A 130 -2.37 -10.33 0.51
CA SER A 130 -1.77 -11.36 -0.35
C SER A 130 -2.68 -12.58 -0.47
N GLU A 131 -3.26 -13.04 0.64
CA GLU A 131 -4.22 -14.14 0.64
C GLU A 131 -5.50 -13.80 -0.14
N MET A 132 -6.00 -12.58 0.02
CA MET A 132 -7.13 -12.09 -0.77
C MET A 132 -6.83 -12.12 -2.28
N CYS A 133 -5.65 -11.68 -2.70
CA CYS A 133 -5.23 -11.75 -4.09
C CYS A 133 -5.20 -13.20 -4.61
N SER A 134 -4.68 -14.12 -3.79
CA SER A 134 -4.65 -15.55 -4.14
C SER A 134 -6.05 -16.12 -4.30
N ARG A 135 -6.96 -15.81 -3.39
CA ARG A 135 -8.38 -16.23 -3.48
C ARG A 135 -9.06 -15.66 -4.71
N ALA A 136 -8.82 -14.39 -5.03
CA ALA A 136 -9.39 -13.75 -6.23
C ALA A 136 -8.90 -14.43 -7.52
N ARG A 137 -7.61 -14.74 -7.58
CA ARG A 137 -7.01 -15.46 -8.71
C ARG A 137 -7.59 -16.87 -8.87
N MET A 138 -7.69 -17.61 -7.79
CA MET A 138 -8.28 -18.96 -7.81
C MET A 138 -9.75 -18.93 -8.22
N TRP A 139 -10.52 -18.00 -7.67
CA TRP A 139 -11.93 -17.83 -8.00
C TRP A 139 -12.14 -17.47 -9.47
N ALA A 140 -11.33 -16.56 -10.02
CA ALA A 140 -11.43 -16.16 -11.43
C ALA A 140 -11.10 -17.32 -12.38
N ASN A 141 -10.22 -18.24 -11.98
CA ASN A 141 -9.85 -19.41 -12.78
C ASN A 141 -10.93 -20.50 -12.81
N ILE A 142 -11.90 -20.46 -11.91
CA ILE A 142 -13.02 -21.42 -11.93
C ILE A 142 -13.93 -21.12 -13.12
N PRO A 143 -14.17 -22.11 -14.01
CA PRO A 143 -15.09 -21.95 -15.14
C PRO A 143 -16.46 -21.44 -14.69
N GLY A 144 -16.98 -20.44 -15.39
CA GLY A 144 -18.30 -19.84 -15.12
C GLY A 144 -18.30 -18.68 -14.14
N ASN A 145 -17.22 -18.40 -13.40
CA ASN A 145 -17.18 -17.27 -12.47
C ASN A 145 -16.98 -15.93 -13.19
N VAL A 146 -15.99 -15.83 -14.06
CA VAL A 146 -15.74 -14.64 -14.88
C VAL A 146 -16.04 -14.91 -16.34
N CYS A 147 -15.62 -16.04 -16.86
CA CYS A 147 -15.93 -16.49 -18.21
C CYS A 147 -16.11 -18.01 -18.26
N GLU A 148 -16.69 -18.53 -19.34
CA GLU A 148 -17.05 -19.95 -19.46
C GLU A 148 -15.87 -20.91 -19.25
N LYS A 149 -14.69 -20.55 -19.72
CA LYS A 149 -13.49 -21.40 -19.64
C LYS A 149 -12.68 -21.20 -18.35
N GLY A 150 -13.07 -20.26 -17.50
CA GLY A 150 -12.25 -19.76 -16.41
C GLY A 150 -11.21 -18.75 -16.93
N LEU A 151 -10.87 -17.78 -16.09
CA LEU A 151 -9.88 -16.75 -16.41
C LEU A 151 -8.57 -17.07 -15.71
N PHE A 152 -7.53 -17.34 -16.50
CA PHE A 152 -6.19 -17.47 -15.97
C PHE A 152 -5.62 -16.09 -15.63
N LEU A 153 -5.21 -15.90 -14.38
CA LEU A 153 -4.50 -14.73 -13.90
C LEU A 153 -3.07 -15.16 -13.50
N PRO A 154 -2.03 -14.52 -14.06
CA PRO A 154 -0.66 -14.88 -13.72
C PRO A 154 -0.36 -14.55 -12.26
N GLU A 155 0.60 -15.26 -11.67
CA GLU A 155 1.09 -14.96 -10.32
C GLU A 155 1.90 -13.66 -10.29
N PRO A 156 2.04 -13.01 -9.11
CA PRO A 156 2.72 -11.73 -9.01
C PRO A 156 4.15 -11.71 -9.57
N HIS A 157 4.87 -12.84 -9.47
CA HIS A 157 6.24 -12.96 -9.98
C HIS A 157 6.33 -13.21 -11.48
N GLN A 158 5.20 -13.45 -12.15
CA GLN A 158 5.13 -13.76 -13.59
C GLN A 158 4.84 -12.52 -14.44
N VAL A 159 4.53 -11.39 -13.85
CA VAL A 159 4.14 -10.16 -14.56
C VAL A 159 4.84 -8.94 -13.98
N GLU A 160 5.05 -7.94 -14.84
CA GLU A 160 5.42 -6.59 -14.45
C GLU A 160 4.16 -5.72 -14.38
N TYR A 161 4.01 -4.91 -13.31
CA TYR A 161 2.84 -4.07 -13.04
C TYR A 161 3.17 -2.82 -12.24
#